data_242cd34d6207cd60c6d2794f01775f50
#
_entry.id   242cd34d6207cd60c6d2794f01775f50
#
_cell.length_a   1.000
_cell.length_b   1.000
_cell.length_c   1.000
_cell.angle_alpha   90.00
_cell.angle_beta   90.00
_cell.angle_gamma   90.00
#
_symmetry.space_group_name_H-M   'P 1'
#
loop_
_entity.id
_entity.type
_entity.pdbx_description
1 polymer ?
#
loop_
_entity_poly.entity_id
_entity_poly.type
_entity_poly.pdbx_seq_one_letter_code
_entity_poly.pdbx_strand_id
1 'polypeptide(L)'
;MKKSYMLFGLVALFVLYAGWAFADSITPYVDIAEARTARGSVQVKGLLDLEASAPAQVGKEFVFGLVDEAGEKLEVHYHGTEPDQFRSAHHIVAVGSYKDGVFEAERLLIKCPSKYEKMKGGAS
;
A
#
# COMPACT_ATOMS: atom_id res chain seq x y z
N MET A 1 30.04 21.43 -32.92
CA MET A 1 28.64 21.04 -33.15
C MET A 1 28.35 19.59 -32.82
N LYS A 2 29.17 18.67 -33.30
CA LYS A 2 28.95 17.25 -32.98
C LYS A 2 29.00 16.93 -31.52
N LYS A 3 29.82 17.62 -30.75
CA LYS A 3 29.90 17.42 -29.29
C LYS A 3 28.61 17.86 -28.58
N SER A 4 27.96 18.91 -29.07
CA SER A 4 26.69 19.37 -28.55
C SER A 4 25.60 18.34 -28.73
N TYR A 5 25.52 17.73 -29.88
CA TYR A 5 24.50 16.71 -30.13
C TYR A 5 24.72 15.46 -29.31
N MET A 6 25.97 15.08 -29.11
CA MET A 6 26.28 13.95 -28.22
C MET A 6 25.84 14.22 -26.80
N LEU A 7 26.08 15.44 -26.32
CA LEU A 7 25.67 15.82 -24.97
C LEU A 7 24.14 15.80 -24.82
N PHE A 8 23.43 16.36 -25.78
CA PHE A 8 21.97 16.33 -25.77
C PHE A 8 21.42 14.91 -25.80
N GLY A 9 22.02 14.05 -26.62
CA GLY A 9 21.63 12.64 -26.68
C GLY A 9 21.85 11.93 -25.37
N LEU A 10 22.98 12.18 -24.72
CA LEU A 10 23.30 11.57 -23.44
C LEU A 10 22.33 12.03 -22.35
N VAL A 11 22.05 13.33 -22.31
CA VAL A 11 21.10 13.88 -21.33
C VAL A 11 19.70 13.33 -21.56
N ALA A 12 19.26 13.26 -22.80
CA ALA A 12 17.95 12.71 -23.12
C ALA A 12 17.83 11.26 -22.70
N LEU A 13 18.87 10.48 -22.95
CA LEU A 13 18.92 9.07 -22.55
C LEU A 13 18.85 8.94 -21.02
N PHE A 14 19.61 9.78 -20.34
CA PHE A 14 19.63 9.78 -18.87
C PHE A 14 18.26 10.13 -18.29
N VAL A 15 17.59 11.16 -18.86
CA VAL A 15 16.27 11.58 -18.41
C VAL A 15 15.25 10.47 -18.64
N LEU A 16 15.29 9.82 -19.79
CA LEU A 16 14.39 8.71 -20.08
C LEU A 16 14.60 7.55 -19.11
N TYR A 17 15.86 7.22 -18.85
CA TYR A 17 16.18 6.13 -17.92
C TYR A 17 15.74 6.48 -16.50
N ALA A 18 16.04 7.69 -16.06
CA ALA A 18 15.66 8.13 -14.70
C ALA A 18 14.15 8.15 -14.52
N GLY A 19 13.44 8.63 -15.52
CA GLY A 19 11.98 8.65 -15.47
C GLY A 19 11.38 7.27 -15.39
N TRP A 20 11.92 6.35 -16.19
CA TRP A 20 11.43 4.98 -16.19
C TRP A 20 11.73 4.27 -14.87
N ALA A 21 12.96 4.41 -14.39
CA ALA A 21 13.35 3.81 -13.12
C ALA A 21 12.56 4.38 -11.94
N PHE A 22 12.32 5.69 -11.97
CA PHE A 22 11.57 6.36 -10.92
C PHE A 22 10.10 5.91 -10.93
N ALA A 23 9.50 5.81 -12.11
CA ALA A 23 8.12 5.36 -12.23
C ALA A 23 7.95 3.93 -11.73
N ASP A 24 8.96 3.08 -11.97
CA ASP A 24 8.91 1.68 -11.53
C ASP A 24 9.05 1.55 -10.01
N SER A 25 9.65 2.53 -9.35
CA SER A 25 9.85 2.49 -7.90
C SER A 25 8.67 3.06 -7.12
N ILE A 26 7.72 3.69 -7.78
CA ILE A 26 6.54 4.24 -7.11
C ILE A 26 5.49 3.14 -6.94
N THR A 27 5.02 2.96 -5.71
CA THR A 27 3.93 2.04 -5.42
C THR A 27 2.63 2.83 -5.37
N PRO A 28 1.75 2.67 -6.35
CA PRO A 28 0.55 3.50 -6.41
C PRO A 28 -0.50 3.07 -5.39
N TYR A 29 -1.31 4.04 -4.95
CA TYR A 29 -2.52 3.76 -4.19
C TYR A 29 -3.62 3.35 -5.16
N VAL A 30 -4.28 2.26 -4.84
CA VAL A 30 -5.41 1.76 -5.64
C VAL A 30 -6.53 1.33 -4.69
N ASP A 31 -7.74 1.23 -5.23
CA ASP A 31 -8.82 0.64 -4.46
C ASP A 31 -8.78 -0.90 -4.61
N ILE A 32 -9.66 -1.59 -3.91
CA ILE A 32 -9.63 -3.06 -3.89
C ILE A 32 -9.92 -3.62 -5.28
N ALA A 33 -10.85 -3.03 -6.01
CA ALA A 33 -11.16 -3.51 -7.35
C ALA A 33 -9.96 -3.39 -8.28
N GLU A 34 -9.24 -2.28 -8.20
CA GLU A 34 -8.03 -2.09 -8.99
C GLU A 34 -6.91 -3.02 -8.55
N ALA A 35 -6.80 -3.27 -7.25
CA ALA A 35 -5.78 -4.15 -6.72
C ALA A 35 -5.90 -5.57 -7.27
N ARG A 36 -7.13 -6.02 -7.49
CA ARG A 36 -7.38 -7.37 -8.03
C ARG A 36 -6.86 -7.54 -9.45
N THR A 37 -6.78 -6.46 -10.20
CA THR A 37 -6.32 -6.50 -11.59
C THR A 37 -4.92 -5.95 -11.77
N ALA A 38 -4.37 -5.32 -10.74
CA ALA A 38 -3.05 -4.72 -10.83
C ALA A 38 -1.95 -5.77 -10.84
N ARG A 39 -0.91 -5.48 -11.56
CA ARG A 39 0.29 -6.32 -11.58
C ARG A 39 1.35 -5.63 -10.72
N GLY A 40 2.01 -6.41 -9.88
CA GLY A 40 3.05 -5.89 -9.01
C GLY A 40 2.49 -5.31 -7.72
N SER A 41 3.35 -4.62 -6.99
CA SER A 41 3.00 -4.09 -5.68
C SER A 41 2.14 -2.85 -5.76
N VAL A 42 1.10 -2.81 -4.95
CA VAL A 42 0.21 -1.66 -4.84
C VAL A 42 -0.08 -1.40 -3.37
N GLN A 43 -0.64 -0.22 -3.08
CA GLN A 43 -1.07 0.14 -1.74
C GLN A 43 -2.59 0.22 -1.72
N VAL A 44 -3.20 -0.57 -0.85
CA VAL A 44 -4.65 -0.59 -0.71
C VAL A 44 -5.01 -0.04 0.66
N LYS A 45 -5.80 1.00 0.67
CA LYS A 45 -6.26 1.63 1.91
C LYS A 45 -7.68 1.19 2.20
N GLY A 46 -7.95 0.84 3.45
CA GLY A 46 -9.28 0.45 3.85
C GLY A 46 -9.46 0.44 5.34
N LEU A 47 -10.63 0.04 5.76
CA LEU A 47 -10.96 -0.14 7.16
C LEU A 47 -10.93 -1.62 7.49
N LEU A 48 -10.67 -1.93 8.75
CA LEU A 48 -10.70 -3.30 9.21
C LEU A 48 -12.13 -3.85 9.12
N ASP A 49 -12.30 -4.93 8.40
CA ASP A 49 -13.60 -5.56 8.23
C ASP A 49 -13.80 -6.61 9.33
N LEU A 50 -14.47 -6.20 10.40
CA LEU A 50 -14.74 -7.09 11.52
C LEU A 50 -15.96 -7.97 11.28
N GLU A 51 -16.80 -7.64 10.31
CA GLU A 51 -17.99 -8.42 10.02
C GLU A 51 -17.69 -9.72 9.28
N ALA A 52 -16.67 -9.72 8.43
CA ALA A 52 -16.35 -10.91 7.66
C ALA A 52 -15.71 -11.99 8.52
N SER A 53 -14.67 -11.61 9.27
CA SER A 53 -14.02 -12.52 10.19
C SER A 53 -13.09 -11.72 11.10
N ALA A 54 -12.91 -12.20 12.32
CA ALA A 54 -11.99 -11.54 13.23
C ALA A 54 -10.55 -11.75 12.73
N PRO A 55 -9.67 -10.75 12.92
CA PRO A 55 -8.26 -10.93 12.57
C PRO A 55 -7.66 -12.09 13.37
N ALA A 56 -6.87 -12.90 12.70
CA ALA A 56 -6.30 -14.10 13.32
C ALA A 56 -4.88 -14.33 12.86
N GLN A 57 -4.04 -14.77 13.78
CA GLN A 57 -2.70 -15.20 13.46
C GLN A 57 -2.74 -16.67 13.06
N VAL A 58 -2.35 -16.96 11.84
CA VAL A 58 -2.32 -18.32 11.32
C VAL A 58 -0.87 -18.66 10.99
N GLY A 59 -0.20 -19.36 11.90
CA GLY A 59 1.21 -19.66 11.73
C GLY A 59 2.04 -18.39 11.70
N LYS A 60 2.75 -18.18 10.60
CA LYS A 60 3.57 -17.00 10.41
C LYS A 60 2.85 -15.88 9.69
N GLU A 61 1.58 -16.08 9.36
CA GLU A 61 0.80 -15.07 8.65
C GLU A 61 -0.30 -14.53 9.53
N PHE A 62 -0.52 -13.22 9.41
CA PHE A 62 -1.64 -12.56 10.07
C PHE A 62 -2.71 -12.29 9.03
N VAL A 63 -3.89 -12.84 9.22
CA VAL A 63 -4.98 -12.79 8.24
C VAL A 63 -6.09 -11.88 8.76
N PHE A 64 -6.53 -10.97 7.93
CA PHE A 64 -7.64 -10.06 8.27
C PHE A 64 -8.34 -9.60 7.00
N GLY A 65 -9.50 -8.97 7.18
CA GLY A 65 -10.27 -8.41 6.08
C GLY A 65 -10.18 -6.90 6.03
N LEU A 66 -10.11 -6.36 4.83
CA LEU A 66 -10.21 -4.92 4.60
C LEU A 66 -11.47 -4.62 3.80
N VAL A 67 -12.07 -3.47 4.05
CA VAL A 67 -13.20 -2.96 3.28
C VAL A 67 -12.86 -1.53 2.87
N ASP A 68 -13.05 -1.21 1.60
CA ASP A 68 -12.78 0.14 1.10
C ASP A 68 -14.04 1.01 1.11
N GLU A 69 -13.91 2.24 0.62
CA GLU A 69 -15.03 3.18 0.61
C GLU A 69 -16.17 2.75 -0.32
N ALA A 70 -15.86 1.95 -1.32
CA ALA A 70 -16.86 1.44 -2.24
C ALA A 70 -17.59 0.21 -1.69
N GLY A 71 -17.18 -0.28 -0.52
CA GLY A 71 -17.78 -1.48 0.07
C GLY A 71 -17.18 -2.78 -0.41
N GLU A 72 -16.13 -2.72 -1.20
CA GLU A 72 -15.43 -3.92 -1.63
C GLU A 72 -14.61 -4.50 -0.49
N LYS A 73 -14.60 -5.82 -0.40
CA LYS A 73 -13.89 -6.54 0.66
C LYS A 73 -12.69 -7.29 0.12
N LEU A 74 -11.65 -7.35 0.92
CA LEU A 74 -10.40 -7.97 0.52
C LEU A 74 -9.82 -8.75 1.68
N GLU A 75 -9.47 -10.01 1.42
CA GLU A 75 -8.76 -10.80 2.42
C GLU A 75 -7.27 -10.51 2.30
N VAL A 76 -6.65 -10.12 3.38
CA VAL A 76 -5.24 -9.74 3.42
C VAL A 76 -4.46 -10.73 4.26
N HIS A 77 -3.39 -11.25 3.70
CA HIS A 77 -2.45 -12.12 4.39
C HIS A 77 -1.14 -11.36 4.55
N TYR A 78 -0.83 -11.00 5.78
CA TYR A 78 0.39 -10.28 6.10
C TYR A 78 1.43 -11.25 6.63
N HIS A 79 2.62 -11.20 6.06
CA HIS A 79 3.72 -12.05 6.51
C HIS A 79 4.37 -11.46 7.74
N GLY A 80 3.93 -11.90 8.90
CA GLY A 80 4.44 -11.40 10.17
C GLY A 80 3.40 -11.52 11.26
N THR A 81 3.69 -10.91 12.40
CA THR A 81 2.77 -10.91 13.54
C THR A 81 1.86 -9.69 13.50
N GLU A 82 0.77 -9.75 14.23
CA GLU A 82 -0.16 -8.62 14.34
C GLU A 82 0.60 -7.37 14.80
N PRO A 83 0.51 -6.26 14.02
CA PRO A 83 1.16 -5.02 14.41
C PRO A 83 0.55 -4.42 15.66
N ASP A 84 1.35 -3.66 16.40
CA ASP A 84 0.86 -2.94 17.56
C ASP A 84 -0.23 -1.96 17.15
N GLN A 85 -1.27 -1.87 17.98
CA GLN A 85 -2.40 -0.98 17.75
C GLN A 85 -3.21 -1.31 16.50
N PHE A 86 -3.04 -2.51 15.94
CA PHE A 86 -3.77 -2.91 14.74
C PHE A 86 -5.28 -2.81 14.94
N ARG A 87 -5.77 -3.31 16.09
CA ARG A 87 -7.21 -3.36 16.36
C ARG A 87 -7.82 -2.00 16.67
N SER A 88 -6.99 -1.03 17.00
CA SER A 88 -7.46 0.34 17.24
C SER A 88 -7.19 1.25 16.05
N ALA A 89 -6.70 0.71 14.96
CA ALA A 89 -6.41 1.49 13.77
C ALA A 89 -7.69 1.97 13.10
N HIS A 90 -7.68 3.22 12.68
CA HIS A 90 -8.80 3.78 11.94
C HIS A 90 -8.73 3.42 10.47
N HIS A 91 -7.53 3.51 9.90
CA HIS A 91 -7.27 3.13 8.53
C HIS A 91 -6.06 2.22 8.48
N ILE A 92 -6.12 1.26 7.58
CA ILE A 92 -5.01 0.33 7.35
C ILE A 92 -4.63 0.41 5.89
N VAL A 93 -3.34 0.58 5.62
CA VAL A 93 -2.81 0.55 4.26
C VAL A 93 -1.99 -0.73 4.12
N ALA A 94 -2.44 -1.61 3.25
CA ALA A 94 -1.72 -2.84 2.95
C ALA A 94 -0.87 -2.63 1.71
N VAL A 95 0.42 -2.93 1.82
CA VAL A 95 1.36 -2.79 0.71
C VAL A 95 1.79 -4.18 0.28
N GLY A 96 1.46 -4.54 -0.94
CA GLY A 96 1.77 -5.85 -1.46
C GLY A 96 1.11 -6.09 -2.80
N SER A 97 0.81 -7.34 -3.10
CA SER A 97 0.21 -7.69 -4.38
C SER A 97 -0.90 -8.71 -4.21
N TYR A 98 -1.84 -8.67 -5.14
CA TYR A 98 -2.98 -9.59 -5.15
C TYR A 98 -2.61 -10.87 -5.88
N LYS A 99 -2.79 -12.01 -5.22
CA LYS A 99 -2.51 -13.32 -5.80
C LYS A 99 -3.53 -14.34 -5.33
N ASP A 100 -4.02 -15.13 -6.26
CA ASP A 100 -4.87 -16.30 -5.97
C ASP A 100 -6.04 -16.01 -5.03
N GLY A 101 -6.68 -14.88 -5.24
CA GLY A 101 -7.86 -14.52 -4.48
C GLY A 101 -7.60 -13.84 -3.15
N VAL A 102 -6.34 -13.63 -2.79
CA VAL A 102 -5.98 -12.96 -1.56
C VAL A 102 -4.91 -11.90 -1.83
N PHE A 103 -4.85 -10.91 -0.96
CA PHE A 103 -3.84 -9.87 -1.07
C PHE A 103 -2.69 -10.21 -0.12
N GLU A 104 -1.53 -10.46 -0.70
CA GLU A 104 -0.34 -10.76 0.09
C GLU A 104 0.37 -9.46 0.43
N ALA A 105 0.28 -9.04 1.68
CA ALA A 105 0.87 -7.81 2.14
C ALA A 105 2.29 -8.04 2.64
N GLU A 106 3.20 -7.22 2.14
CA GLU A 106 4.58 -7.23 2.63
C GLU A 106 4.74 -6.31 3.81
N ARG A 107 3.93 -5.25 3.86
CA ARG A 107 3.94 -4.28 4.94
C ARG A 107 2.53 -3.79 5.21
N LEU A 108 2.32 -3.39 6.44
CA LEU A 108 1.07 -2.76 6.84
C LEU A 108 1.39 -1.41 7.47
N LEU A 109 0.68 -0.39 7.02
CA LEU A 109 0.78 0.94 7.60
C LEU A 109 -0.48 1.17 8.42
N ILE A 110 -0.31 1.34 9.70
CA ILE A 110 -1.43 1.51 10.63
C ILE A 110 -1.58 2.98 10.93
N LYS A 111 -2.75 3.51 10.64
CA LYS A 111 -3.02 4.92 10.90
C LYS A 111 -4.03 5.05 12.02
N CYS A 112 -3.56 5.54 13.15
CA CYS A 112 -4.40 5.83 14.31
C CYS A 112 -4.68 7.33 14.33
N PRO A 113 -5.92 7.75 14.16
CA PRO A 113 -6.19 9.17 13.96
C PRO A 113 -6.13 10.01 15.22
N SER A 114 -6.52 9.44 16.33
CA SER A 114 -6.97 10.26 17.44
C SER A 114 -5.89 11.09 18.12
N LYS A 115 -4.81 10.48 18.54
CA LYS A 115 -3.80 11.19 19.33
C LYS A 115 -3.08 12.24 18.51
N TYR A 116 -2.72 11.88 17.30
CA TYR A 116 -1.93 12.76 16.45
C TYR A 116 -2.75 13.96 16.01
N GLU A 117 -3.98 13.72 15.63
CA GLU A 117 -4.87 14.81 15.21
C GLU A 117 -5.22 15.74 16.37
N LYS A 118 -5.42 15.18 17.56
CA LYS A 118 -5.65 16.00 18.73
C LYS A 118 -4.44 16.86 19.07
N MET A 119 -3.27 16.32 18.91
CA MET A 119 -2.06 17.11 19.16
C MET A 119 -1.92 18.23 18.15
N LYS A 120 -2.24 17.97 16.90
CA LYS A 120 -2.26 19.03 15.89
C LYS A 120 -3.32 20.06 16.19
N GLY A 121 -4.51 19.60 16.51
CA GLY A 121 -5.60 20.47 16.87
C GLY A 121 -5.32 21.26 18.15
N GLY A 122 -4.70 20.61 19.12
CA GLY A 122 -4.34 21.26 20.35
C GLY A 122 -3.17 22.21 20.20
N ALA A 123 -2.28 21.92 19.29
CA ALA A 123 -1.14 22.80 19.01
C ALA A 123 -1.52 24.01 18.17
N SER A 124 -2.58 23.90 17.42
CA SER A 124 -3.05 25.00 16.58
C SER A 124 -4.01 25.95 17.29
#